data_2f3d906199e012328595e6ce1716acbc
#
_entry.id   2f3d906199e012328595e6ce1716acbc
#
_cell.length_a   1.000
_cell.length_b   1.000
_cell.length_c   1.000
_cell.angle_alpha   90.00
_cell.angle_beta   90.00
_cell.angle_gamma   90.00
#
_symmetry.space_group_name_H-M   'P 1'
#
loop_
_entity.id
_entity.type
_entity.pdbx_description
1 polymer ?
#
loop_
_entity_poly.entity_id
_entity_poly.type
_entity_poly.pdbx_seq_one_letter_code
_entity_poly.pdbx_strand_id
1 'polypeptide(L)'
;MNTVATPVRGWTLTSRVTALFALMTALVVTGLGFYLDRAAGVALSQRADQALIGRVEHFRNLMHDLYNVEQMEQRPALFESMMGNEQDVRIFRRQGEAPFIQSNPDHLQPPDMTPLPVGRPVSSASLQTSVRPDGVKVRWVSALADVGKGGAGGDRVEIVAAYVMVQESRMMHSYRWRIAGAAGAAILLTSVLGFLLLRRGLQPLEAMSQRAAQITPDRLSTRLEQDGMPSELRRVALSFNAMLDRLEAGYDHLAQFSGDLAHEIRTPINVLMGQSQVALGQRRSLEEYEQLLESNVEELQRLSRIVENILFLAQADHATLAVECSALDLHEELGKVTDYFEGIADERGLRFELQAQGICHANRDMWRRAVNNLVINAVRYGEADGVIRIQAESDASGSRILVDNRCEGVTPHAMARMFDRFYRGDRSRSAFTESNGLGLAIVKAIMALHRGTAAVECPQPGWIRFSLFFPSAATLPVQGPALAPH
;
A
#
# COMPACT_ATOMS: atom_id res chain seq x y z
N MET A 1 -24.16 16.61 24.96
CA MET A 1 -24.36 17.43 23.76
C MET A 1 -23.40 16.89 22.69
N ASN A 2 -23.88 15.98 21.86
CA ASN A 2 -23.10 15.41 20.74
C ASN A 2 -23.24 16.34 19.52
N THR A 3 -22.23 17.10 19.23
CA THR A 3 -22.11 17.83 17.96
C THR A 3 -21.87 16.80 16.83
N VAL A 4 -22.96 16.51 16.13
CA VAL A 4 -22.89 15.76 14.86
C VAL A 4 -22.13 16.63 13.86
N ALA A 5 -20.87 16.31 13.61
CA ALA A 5 -20.10 16.92 12.54
C ALA A 5 -20.78 16.61 11.21
N THR A 6 -21.32 17.64 10.54
CA THR A 6 -21.84 17.55 9.18
C THR A 6 -20.70 17.04 8.26
N PRO A 7 -20.90 15.99 7.47
CA PRO A 7 -19.89 15.52 6.54
C PRO A 7 -19.66 16.60 5.50
N VAL A 8 -18.48 17.19 5.46
CA VAL A 8 -18.00 18.01 4.35
C VAL A 8 -18.08 17.12 3.10
N ARG A 9 -19.01 17.46 2.20
CA ARG A 9 -19.24 16.78 0.91
C ARG A 9 -18.03 17.06 0.00
N GLY A 10 -16.88 16.53 0.36
CA GLY A 10 -15.68 16.50 -0.49
C GLY A 10 -15.92 15.55 -1.67
N TRP A 11 -15.47 15.95 -2.84
CA TRP A 11 -15.48 15.08 -4.02
C TRP A 11 -14.83 13.75 -3.66
N THR A 12 -15.51 12.64 -3.97
CA THR A 12 -14.95 11.31 -3.78
C THR A 12 -13.70 11.13 -4.64
N LEU A 13 -12.79 10.26 -4.22
CA LEU A 13 -11.58 9.95 -5.01
C LEU A 13 -11.95 9.55 -6.44
N THR A 14 -13.00 8.74 -6.59
CA THR A 14 -13.55 8.31 -7.89
C THR A 14 -13.94 9.52 -8.76
N SER A 15 -14.65 10.51 -8.20
CA SER A 15 -15.09 11.69 -8.96
C SER A 15 -13.90 12.59 -9.35
N ARG A 16 -12.91 12.74 -8.48
CA ARG A 16 -11.68 13.52 -8.76
C ARG A 16 -10.87 12.91 -9.91
N VAL A 17 -10.63 11.61 -9.84
CA VAL A 17 -9.86 10.90 -10.86
C VAL A 17 -10.60 10.88 -12.19
N THR A 18 -11.93 10.64 -12.18
CA THR A 18 -12.75 10.68 -13.40
C THR A 18 -12.74 12.08 -14.03
N ALA A 19 -12.87 13.14 -13.23
CA ALA A 19 -12.82 14.53 -13.73
C ALA A 19 -11.45 14.86 -14.33
N LEU A 20 -10.35 14.43 -13.70
CA LEU A 20 -9.00 14.62 -14.22
C LEU A 20 -8.81 13.87 -15.55
N PHE A 21 -9.31 12.65 -15.64
CA PHE A 21 -9.23 11.85 -16.87
C PHE A 21 -10.07 12.44 -18.00
N ALA A 22 -11.27 12.93 -17.70
CA ALA A 22 -12.12 13.64 -18.63
C ALA A 22 -11.46 14.92 -19.14
N LEU A 23 -10.82 15.69 -18.24
CA LEU A 23 -10.08 16.92 -18.62
C LEU A 23 -8.90 16.61 -19.53
N MET A 24 -8.08 15.61 -19.20
CA MET A 24 -6.96 15.20 -20.05
C MET A 24 -7.44 14.73 -21.44
N THR A 25 -8.49 13.93 -21.48
CA THR A 25 -9.08 13.45 -22.74
C THR A 25 -9.59 14.63 -23.56
N ALA A 26 -10.31 15.58 -22.92
CA ALA A 26 -10.80 16.77 -23.59
C ALA A 26 -9.66 17.59 -24.17
N LEU A 27 -8.56 17.79 -23.44
CA LEU A 27 -7.39 18.55 -23.91
C LEU A 27 -6.73 17.88 -25.14
N VAL A 28 -6.52 16.57 -25.08
CA VAL A 28 -5.90 15.81 -26.18
C VAL A 28 -6.79 15.81 -27.41
N VAL A 29 -8.08 15.54 -27.27
CA VAL A 29 -9.03 15.45 -28.36
C VAL A 29 -9.26 16.83 -29.00
N THR A 30 -9.33 17.91 -28.19
CA THR A 30 -9.45 19.28 -28.69
C THR A 30 -8.18 19.71 -29.44
N GLY A 31 -7.00 19.40 -28.91
CA GLY A 31 -5.72 19.65 -29.56
C GLY A 31 -5.60 18.93 -30.89
N LEU A 32 -5.99 17.66 -30.95
CA LEU A 32 -6.03 16.88 -32.20
C LEU A 32 -7.03 17.43 -33.18
N GLY A 33 -8.23 17.80 -32.73
CA GLY A 33 -9.26 18.43 -33.57
C GLY A 33 -8.77 19.75 -34.18
N PHE A 34 -8.11 20.58 -33.38
CA PHE A 34 -7.51 21.85 -33.88
C PHE A 34 -6.41 21.58 -34.91
N TYR A 35 -5.54 20.60 -34.65
CA TYR A 35 -4.50 20.21 -35.62
C TYR A 35 -5.09 19.72 -36.94
N LEU A 36 -6.11 18.87 -36.88
CA LEU A 36 -6.78 18.36 -38.10
C LEU A 36 -7.49 19.45 -38.88
N ASP A 37 -8.20 20.37 -38.22
CA ASP A 37 -8.85 21.51 -38.85
C ASP A 37 -7.81 22.40 -39.61
N ARG A 38 -6.68 22.68 -38.93
CA ARG A 38 -5.61 23.47 -39.53
C ARG A 38 -4.93 22.76 -40.70
N ALA A 39 -4.64 21.48 -40.56
CA ALA A 39 -4.03 20.67 -41.62
C ALA A 39 -4.94 20.56 -42.85
N ALA A 40 -6.24 20.31 -42.64
CA ALA A 40 -7.23 20.27 -43.73
C ALA A 40 -7.36 21.62 -44.42
N GLY A 41 -7.38 22.72 -43.66
CA GLY A 41 -7.43 24.08 -44.23
C GLY A 41 -6.22 24.42 -45.11
N VAL A 42 -5.02 24.04 -44.69
CA VAL A 42 -3.79 24.20 -45.48
C VAL A 42 -3.83 23.35 -46.74
N ALA A 43 -4.21 22.07 -46.64
CA ALA A 43 -4.29 21.19 -47.81
C ALA A 43 -5.31 21.65 -48.86
N LEU A 44 -6.49 22.11 -48.43
CA LEU A 44 -7.49 22.66 -49.33
C LEU A 44 -7.03 23.96 -49.98
N SER A 45 -6.37 24.85 -49.23
CA SER A 45 -5.79 26.08 -49.79
C SER A 45 -4.71 25.79 -50.84
N GLN A 46 -3.81 24.82 -50.57
CA GLN A 46 -2.78 24.41 -51.52
C GLN A 46 -3.38 23.81 -52.80
N ARG A 47 -4.45 23.03 -52.68
CA ARG A 47 -5.18 22.49 -53.84
C ARG A 47 -5.82 23.63 -54.68
N ALA A 48 -6.45 24.59 -54.01
CA ALA A 48 -7.02 25.77 -54.70
C ALA A 48 -5.95 26.59 -55.40
N ASP A 49 -4.80 26.79 -54.75
CA ASP A 49 -3.65 27.51 -55.34
C ASP A 49 -3.13 26.80 -56.59
N GLN A 50 -2.92 25.47 -56.49
CA GLN A 50 -2.48 24.71 -57.67
C GLN A 50 -3.47 24.74 -58.83
N ALA A 51 -4.76 24.65 -58.53
CA ALA A 51 -5.81 24.77 -59.57
C ALA A 51 -5.81 26.14 -60.24
N LEU A 52 -5.65 27.20 -59.42
CA LEU A 52 -5.62 28.59 -60.01
C LEU A 52 -4.34 28.83 -60.81
N ILE A 53 -3.17 28.40 -60.31
CA ILE A 53 -1.88 28.48 -61.01
C ILE A 53 -1.95 27.77 -62.37
N GLY A 54 -2.38 26.47 -62.30
CA GLY A 54 -2.48 25.70 -63.54
C GLY A 54 -3.42 26.36 -64.62
N ARG A 55 -4.52 26.94 -64.13
CA ARG A 55 -5.47 27.59 -64.95
C ARG A 55 -4.92 28.88 -65.60
N VAL A 56 -4.24 29.71 -64.84
CA VAL A 56 -3.65 30.95 -65.36
C VAL A 56 -2.52 30.65 -66.35
N GLU A 57 -1.70 29.68 -66.07
CA GLU A 57 -0.66 29.23 -67.01
C GLU A 57 -1.30 28.64 -68.29
N HIS A 58 -2.40 27.92 -68.18
CA HIS A 58 -3.16 27.47 -69.35
C HIS A 58 -3.68 28.68 -70.19
N PHE A 59 -4.23 29.69 -69.50
CA PHE A 59 -4.69 30.92 -70.23
C PHE A 59 -3.53 31.67 -70.86
N ARG A 60 -2.36 31.74 -70.21
CA ARG A 60 -1.17 32.37 -70.87
C ARG A 60 -0.75 31.64 -72.13
N ASN A 61 -0.74 30.29 -72.07
CA ASN A 61 -0.41 29.47 -73.24
C ASN A 61 -1.45 29.65 -74.35
N LEU A 62 -2.74 29.69 -73.95
CA LEU A 62 -3.83 29.94 -74.93
C LEU A 62 -3.69 31.32 -75.60
N MET A 63 -3.34 32.37 -74.81
CA MET A 63 -3.11 33.71 -75.37
C MET A 63 -1.90 33.76 -76.32
N HIS A 64 -0.84 33.04 -75.96
CA HIS A 64 0.35 32.94 -76.79
C HIS A 64 0.08 32.28 -78.16
N ASP A 65 -0.88 31.35 -78.25
CA ASP A 65 -1.25 30.64 -79.49
C ASP A 65 -2.30 31.38 -80.33
N LEU A 66 -2.96 32.41 -79.76
CA LEU A 66 -3.91 33.21 -80.47
C LEU A 66 -3.22 34.28 -81.38
N TYR A 67 -3.76 34.48 -82.53
CA TYR A 67 -3.17 35.37 -83.55
C TYR A 67 -3.48 36.85 -83.32
N ASN A 68 -4.62 37.22 -82.68
CA ASN A 68 -5.04 38.60 -82.50
C ASN A 68 -6.08 38.79 -81.38
N VAL A 69 -5.95 39.85 -80.55
CA VAL A 69 -6.92 40.24 -79.52
C VAL A 69 -8.28 40.62 -80.12
N GLU A 70 -8.31 41.20 -81.26
CA GLU A 70 -9.57 41.57 -81.97
C GLU A 70 -10.48 40.36 -82.20
N GLN A 71 -9.94 39.15 -82.40
CA GLN A 71 -10.74 37.93 -82.57
C GLN A 71 -11.41 37.51 -81.24
N MET A 72 -10.80 37.81 -80.10
CA MET A 72 -11.40 37.56 -78.79
C MET A 72 -12.52 38.58 -78.52
N GLU A 73 -12.30 39.83 -78.83
CA GLU A 73 -13.30 40.92 -78.68
C GLU A 73 -14.53 40.69 -79.54
N GLN A 74 -14.37 40.16 -80.78
CA GLN A 74 -15.48 39.87 -81.69
C GLN A 74 -16.31 38.64 -81.30
N ARG A 75 -15.75 37.68 -80.52
CA ARG A 75 -16.43 36.42 -80.17
C ARG A 75 -16.28 36.10 -78.69
N PRO A 76 -16.66 36.95 -77.74
CA PRO A 76 -16.45 36.75 -76.31
C PRO A 76 -17.12 35.45 -75.76
N ALA A 77 -18.32 35.13 -76.21
CA ALA A 77 -19.07 33.97 -75.78
C ALA A 77 -18.39 32.62 -76.12
N LEU A 78 -17.64 32.55 -77.20
CA LEU A 78 -16.88 31.37 -77.57
C LEU A 78 -15.69 31.19 -76.63
N PHE A 79 -15.00 32.19 -76.22
CA PHE A 79 -13.89 32.18 -75.31
C PHE A 79 -14.38 31.92 -73.87
N GLU A 80 -15.50 32.49 -73.46
CA GLU A 80 -16.13 32.20 -72.20
C GLU A 80 -16.47 30.70 -72.07
N SER A 81 -17.02 30.10 -73.13
CA SER A 81 -17.35 28.66 -73.11
C SER A 81 -16.12 27.75 -73.08
N MET A 82 -14.99 28.16 -73.66
CA MET A 82 -13.73 27.42 -73.64
C MET A 82 -13.01 27.52 -72.28
N MET A 83 -13.34 28.50 -71.48
CA MET A 83 -12.66 28.77 -70.20
C MET A 83 -13.20 27.96 -69.03
N GLY A 84 -14.26 27.15 -69.17
CA GLY A 84 -14.76 26.24 -68.17
C GLY A 84 -15.60 26.86 -67.04
N ASN A 85 -15.60 26.42 -65.88
CA ASN A 85 -16.56 26.49 -64.75
C ASN A 85 -17.04 27.94 -64.44
N GLU A 86 -18.34 28.13 -64.34
CA GLU A 86 -19.05 29.42 -64.21
C GLU A 86 -18.83 30.14 -62.86
N GLN A 87 -18.27 29.46 -61.84
CA GLN A 87 -18.14 30.02 -60.46
C GLN A 87 -16.84 30.81 -60.21
N ASP A 88 -15.89 30.82 -61.17
CA ASP A 88 -14.61 31.48 -61.00
C ASP A 88 -14.59 32.84 -61.69
N VAL A 89 -13.86 33.80 -61.08
CA VAL A 89 -13.68 35.13 -61.65
C VAL A 89 -12.56 35.07 -62.68
N ARG A 90 -12.82 35.65 -63.87
CA ARG A 90 -11.88 35.79 -64.98
C ARG A 90 -12.12 37.13 -65.65
N ILE A 91 -11.09 37.92 -65.68
CA ILE A 91 -11.12 39.23 -66.25
C ILE A 91 -9.91 39.33 -67.16
N PHE A 92 -10.18 39.60 -68.43
CA PHE A 92 -9.15 39.86 -69.45
C PHE A 92 -9.27 41.29 -69.91
N ARG A 93 -8.18 42.06 -69.80
CA ARG A 93 -8.15 43.46 -70.22
C ARG A 93 -6.80 43.84 -70.85
N ARG A 94 -6.74 44.79 -71.69
CA ARG A 94 -5.48 45.47 -72.09
C ARG A 94 -5.02 46.32 -70.90
N GLN A 95 -3.73 46.46 -70.75
CA GLN A 95 -3.16 47.12 -69.56
C GLN A 95 -3.68 48.57 -69.49
N GLY A 96 -4.48 48.88 -68.45
CA GLY A 96 -5.10 50.23 -68.28
C GLY A 96 -6.43 50.48 -68.99
N GLU A 97 -6.98 49.49 -69.72
CA GLU A 97 -8.26 49.62 -70.45
C GLU A 97 -9.40 48.84 -69.76
N ALA A 98 -10.63 49.09 -70.25
CA ALA A 98 -11.79 48.31 -69.79
C ALA A 98 -11.67 46.82 -70.18
N PRO A 99 -12.20 45.87 -69.37
CA PRO A 99 -12.15 44.45 -69.69
C PRO A 99 -12.99 44.15 -70.96
N PHE A 100 -12.41 43.35 -71.81
CA PHE A 100 -13.10 42.91 -73.05
C PHE A 100 -13.73 41.52 -72.89
N ILE A 101 -13.26 40.70 -71.91
CA ILE A 101 -13.93 39.49 -71.44
C ILE A 101 -13.98 39.57 -69.93
N GLN A 102 -15.18 39.40 -69.39
CA GLN A 102 -15.37 39.39 -67.94
C GLN A 102 -16.41 38.34 -67.55
N SER A 103 -15.96 37.32 -66.89
CA SER A 103 -16.80 36.36 -66.13
C SER A 103 -16.61 36.63 -64.65
N ASN A 104 -17.57 37.24 -64.00
CA ASN A 104 -17.56 37.59 -62.61
C ASN A 104 -18.98 37.52 -62.04
N PRO A 105 -19.52 36.30 -61.84
CA PRO A 105 -20.93 36.10 -61.46
C PRO A 105 -21.26 36.70 -60.07
N ASP A 106 -20.32 36.80 -59.21
CA ASP A 106 -20.51 37.31 -57.83
C ASP A 106 -20.13 38.82 -57.72
N HIS A 107 -19.84 39.49 -58.81
CA HIS A 107 -19.40 40.91 -58.85
C HIS A 107 -18.28 41.24 -57.90
N LEU A 108 -17.31 40.33 -57.75
CA LEU A 108 -16.18 40.44 -56.81
C LEU A 108 -15.19 41.50 -57.35
N GLN A 109 -14.72 42.37 -56.47
CA GLN A 109 -13.69 43.32 -56.78
C GLN A 109 -12.31 42.73 -56.58
N PRO A 110 -11.42 42.68 -57.57
CA PRO A 110 -10.05 42.21 -57.36
C PRO A 110 -9.33 43.15 -56.37
N PRO A 111 -8.53 42.62 -55.51
CA PRO A 111 -7.67 43.41 -54.65
C PRO A 111 -6.62 44.15 -55.52
N ASP A 112 -5.98 45.17 -54.94
CA ASP A 112 -4.91 45.87 -55.60
C ASP A 112 -3.70 44.95 -55.81
N MET A 113 -3.43 44.59 -57.08
CA MET A 113 -2.40 43.63 -57.46
C MET A 113 -1.52 44.15 -58.57
N THR A 114 -0.22 43.98 -58.43
CA THR A 114 0.69 44.24 -59.60
C THR A 114 0.71 43.01 -60.49
N PRO A 115 0.41 43.15 -61.78
CA PRO A 115 0.43 42.01 -62.68
C PRO A 115 1.80 41.37 -62.77
N LEU A 116 1.86 40.04 -62.70
CA LEU A 116 3.10 39.29 -62.93
C LEU A 116 3.58 39.52 -64.40
N PRO A 117 4.87 39.84 -64.58
CA PRO A 117 5.41 40.05 -65.91
C PRO A 117 5.39 38.77 -66.75
N VAL A 118 5.36 38.94 -68.06
CA VAL A 118 5.48 37.83 -69.03
C VAL A 118 6.80 37.04 -68.74
N GLY A 119 6.74 35.71 -68.83
CA GLY A 119 7.91 34.85 -68.59
C GLY A 119 8.23 34.53 -67.11
N ARG A 120 7.61 35.22 -66.18
CA ARG A 120 7.70 34.82 -64.76
C ARG A 120 6.58 33.82 -64.48
N PRO A 121 6.95 32.57 -63.98
CA PRO A 121 5.93 31.55 -63.65
C PRO A 121 5.03 32.00 -62.48
N VAL A 122 3.75 31.66 -62.55
CA VAL A 122 2.81 31.91 -61.48
C VAL A 122 3.16 30.91 -60.30
N SER A 123 3.32 31.43 -59.10
CA SER A 123 3.64 30.65 -57.91
C SER A 123 2.66 30.96 -56.77
N SER A 124 2.61 30.12 -55.76
CA SER A 124 1.75 30.34 -54.58
C SER A 124 2.07 31.68 -53.88
N ALA A 125 3.31 32.17 -53.97
CA ALA A 125 3.74 33.43 -53.37
C ALA A 125 3.14 34.67 -54.14
N SER A 126 2.72 34.48 -55.36
CA SER A 126 2.08 35.55 -56.20
C SER A 126 0.57 35.61 -56.00
N LEU A 127 -0.02 34.73 -55.21
CA LEU A 127 -1.45 34.69 -54.95
C LEU A 127 -1.83 35.61 -53.79
N GLN A 128 -2.87 36.40 -53.94
CA GLN A 128 -3.46 37.18 -52.87
C GLN A 128 -4.76 36.53 -52.38
N THR A 129 -5.08 36.77 -51.12
CA THR A 129 -6.31 36.20 -50.50
C THR A 129 -7.21 37.38 -50.12
N SER A 130 -8.44 37.36 -50.56
CA SER A 130 -9.50 38.17 -49.99
C SER A 130 -10.55 37.28 -49.31
N VAL A 131 -11.38 37.90 -48.50
CA VAL A 131 -12.47 37.19 -47.80
C VAL A 131 -13.77 37.91 -48.18
N ARG A 132 -14.73 37.16 -48.68
CA ARG A 132 -16.09 37.65 -48.96
C ARG A 132 -16.83 37.96 -47.64
N PRO A 133 -17.91 38.76 -47.67
CA PRO A 133 -18.75 39.08 -46.53
C PRO A 133 -19.36 37.81 -45.84
N ASP A 134 -19.56 36.74 -46.60
CA ASP A 134 -20.04 35.44 -46.13
C ASP A 134 -18.93 34.56 -45.54
N GLY A 135 -17.69 35.06 -45.43
CA GLY A 135 -16.54 34.36 -44.89
C GLY A 135 -15.82 33.42 -45.86
N VAL A 136 -16.28 33.31 -47.10
CA VAL A 136 -15.63 32.48 -48.14
C VAL A 136 -14.33 33.14 -48.59
N LYS A 137 -13.24 32.39 -48.60
CA LYS A 137 -11.93 32.83 -49.07
C LYS A 137 -11.90 32.82 -50.58
N VAL A 138 -11.32 33.87 -51.17
CA VAL A 138 -11.08 33.98 -52.58
C VAL A 138 -9.60 34.16 -52.83
N ARG A 139 -9.03 33.32 -53.69
CA ARG A 139 -7.62 33.38 -54.12
C ARG A 139 -7.52 34.11 -55.47
N TRP A 140 -6.71 35.14 -55.52
CA TRP A 140 -6.56 36.02 -56.69
C TRP A 140 -5.16 35.96 -57.26
N VAL A 141 -5.07 36.13 -58.58
CA VAL A 141 -3.80 36.35 -59.25
C VAL A 141 -4.01 37.24 -60.44
N SER A 142 -3.06 38.15 -60.68
CA SER A 142 -3.00 38.94 -61.90
C SER A 142 -1.67 38.61 -62.61
N ALA A 143 -1.75 38.37 -63.92
CA ALA A 143 -0.59 38.04 -64.77
C ALA A 143 -0.71 38.57 -66.17
N LEU A 144 0.39 39.03 -66.71
CA LEU A 144 0.48 39.47 -68.13
C LEU A 144 0.73 38.25 -69.04
N ALA A 145 0.05 38.26 -70.17
CA ALA A 145 0.27 37.35 -71.31
C ALA A 145 0.56 38.09 -72.58
N ASP A 146 1.50 37.63 -73.36
CA ASP A 146 1.70 38.12 -74.74
C ASP A 146 0.76 37.35 -75.66
N VAL A 147 0.13 38.10 -76.60
CA VAL A 147 -0.82 37.56 -77.58
C VAL A 147 -0.12 37.38 -78.91
N GLY A 148 -0.17 36.16 -79.48
CA GLY A 148 0.41 35.80 -80.76
C GLY A 148 1.89 35.48 -80.76
N LYS A 149 2.38 34.76 -81.77
CA LYS A 149 3.77 34.33 -81.94
C LYS A 149 4.71 35.43 -82.44
N GLY A 150 4.24 36.72 -82.49
CA GLY A 150 5.06 37.86 -82.94
C GLY A 150 5.93 38.38 -81.81
N GLY A 151 7.28 38.38 -82.03
CA GLY A 151 8.26 38.94 -81.12
C GLY A 151 8.05 40.45 -80.87
N ALA A 152 8.82 41.01 -79.94
CA ALA A 152 8.90 42.35 -79.37
C ALA A 152 7.93 43.41 -79.95
N GLY A 153 6.67 43.47 -79.55
CA GLY A 153 5.65 44.42 -79.98
C GLY A 153 4.21 43.86 -79.96
N GLY A 154 4.00 42.58 -79.51
CA GLY A 154 2.67 42.01 -79.43
C GLY A 154 1.81 42.68 -78.35
N ASP A 155 0.51 42.66 -78.55
CA ASP A 155 -0.48 43.15 -77.59
C ASP A 155 -0.34 42.39 -76.29
N ARG A 156 -0.29 43.09 -75.18
CA ARG A 156 -0.26 42.48 -73.83
C ARG A 156 -1.62 42.51 -73.20
N VAL A 157 -2.05 41.33 -72.73
CA VAL A 157 -3.32 41.15 -72.03
C VAL A 157 -3.05 40.87 -70.60
N GLU A 158 -3.67 41.55 -69.68
CA GLU A 158 -3.69 41.24 -68.25
C GLU A 158 -4.84 40.27 -68.02
N ILE A 159 -4.46 39.11 -67.38
CA ILE A 159 -5.36 38.05 -66.93
C ILE A 159 -5.51 38.19 -65.45
N VAL A 160 -6.67 38.58 -64.95
CA VAL A 160 -7.03 38.52 -63.53
C VAL A 160 -7.94 37.33 -63.34
N ALA A 161 -7.49 36.43 -62.58
CA ALA A 161 -8.26 35.22 -62.26
C ALA A 161 -8.41 35.02 -60.72
N ALA A 162 -9.57 34.54 -60.35
CA ALA A 162 -9.79 34.16 -58.95
C ALA A 162 -10.47 32.80 -58.85
N TYR A 163 -10.06 32.06 -57.79
CA TYR A 163 -10.69 30.81 -57.36
C TYR A 163 -11.50 31.09 -56.10
N VAL A 164 -12.81 30.86 -56.16
CA VAL A 164 -13.75 31.11 -55.07
C VAL A 164 -13.93 29.80 -54.29
N MET A 165 -13.43 29.73 -53.08
CA MET A 165 -13.38 28.52 -52.24
C MET A 165 -14.75 28.18 -51.58
N VAL A 166 -15.86 28.18 -52.35
CA VAL A 166 -17.22 27.94 -51.82
C VAL A 166 -17.37 26.47 -51.33
N GLN A 167 -16.93 25.54 -52.18
CA GLN A 167 -17.06 24.09 -51.87
C GLN A 167 -16.18 23.72 -50.70
N GLU A 168 -14.95 24.22 -50.65
CA GLU A 168 -13.99 23.99 -49.57
C GLU A 168 -14.51 24.57 -48.27
N SER A 169 -15.08 25.76 -48.27
CA SER A 169 -15.67 26.39 -47.08
C SER A 169 -16.84 25.58 -46.52
N ARG A 170 -17.74 25.09 -47.39
CA ARG A 170 -18.84 24.21 -46.98
C ARG A 170 -18.35 22.86 -46.41
N MET A 171 -17.36 22.27 -47.09
CA MET A 171 -16.71 21.04 -46.60
C MET A 171 -16.09 21.25 -45.22
N MET A 172 -15.32 22.34 -45.03
CA MET A 172 -14.70 22.65 -43.74
C MET A 172 -15.75 22.85 -42.64
N HIS A 173 -16.86 23.53 -42.95
CA HIS A 173 -17.93 23.70 -41.96
C HIS A 173 -18.54 22.34 -41.53
N SER A 174 -18.85 21.46 -42.48
CA SER A 174 -19.37 20.12 -42.17
C SER A 174 -18.36 19.26 -41.42
N TYR A 175 -17.08 19.38 -41.77
CA TYR A 175 -15.99 18.69 -41.11
C TYR A 175 -15.84 19.09 -39.64
N ARG A 176 -15.91 20.41 -39.36
CA ARG A 176 -15.87 20.94 -37.99
C ARG A 176 -16.97 20.35 -37.10
N TRP A 177 -18.20 20.30 -37.59
CA TRP A 177 -19.31 19.72 -36.85
C TRP A 177 -19.12 18.21 -36.59
N ARG A 178 -18.61 17.48 -37.58
CA ARG A 178 -18.31 16.04 -37.43
C ARG A 178 -17.18 15.82 -36.43
N ILE A 179 -16.11 16.59 -36.48
CA ILE A 179 -15.00 16.52 -35.53
C ILE A 179 -15.50 16.87 -34.11
N ALA A 180 -16.26 17.94 -33.96
CA ALA A 180 -16.82 18.35 -32.67
C ALA A 180 -17.77 17.28 -32.11
N GLY A 181 -18.62 16.67 -32.90
CA GLY A 181 -19.50 15.56 -32.49
C GLY A 181 -18.71 14.33 -32.07
N ALA A 182 -17.73 13.93 -32.88
CA ALA A 182 -16.84 12.80 -32.54
C ALA A 182 -16.03 13.05 -31.25
N ALA A 183 -15.52 14.28 -31.10
CA ALA A 183 -14.82 14.69 -29.88
C ALA A 183 -15.71 14.63 -28.65
N GLY A 184 -16.93 15.18 -28.73
CA GLY A 184 -17.91 15.11 -27.66
C GLY A 184 -18.28 13.67 -27.28
N ALA A 185 -18.52 12.81 -28.26
CA ALA A 185 -18.82 11.40 -28.06
C ALA A 185 -17.63 10.66 -27.41
N ALA A 186 -16.41 10.91 -27.84
CA ALA A 186 -15.21 10.30 -27.26
C ALA A 186 -15.00 10.72 -25.80
N ILE A 187 -15.17 12.01 -25.48
CA ILE A 187 -15.06 12.52 -24.10
C ILE A 187 -16.15 11.90 -23.21
N LEU A 188 -17.38 11.83 -23.68
CA LEU A 188 -18.47 11.22 -22.92
C LEU A 188 -18.22 9.73 -22.66
N LEU A 189 -17.87 8.97 -23.72
CA LEU A 189 -17.61 7.55 -23.63
C LEU A 189 -16.46 7.22 -22.68
N THR A 190 -15.33 7.92 -22.80
CA THR A 190 -14.18 7.72 -21.93
C THR A 190 -14.47 8.12 -20.49
N SER A 191 -15.26 9.17 -20.26
CA SER A 191 -15.68 9.58 -18.91
C SER A 191 -16.58 8.55 -18.24
N VAL A 192 -17.59 8.05 -18.97
CA VAL A 192 -18.52 7.02 -18.45
C VAL A 192 -17.76 5.71 -18.18
N LEU A 193 -16.96 5.25 -19.15
CA LEU A 193 -16.19 4.01 -18.99
C LEU A 193 -15.18 4.12 -17.84
N GLY A 194 -14.46 5.24 -17.76
CA GLY A 194 -13.52 5.51 -16.68
C GLY A 194 -14.20 5.54 -15.31
N PHE A 195 -15.37 6.16 -15.20
CA PHE A 195 -16.17 6.16 -13.96
C PHE A 195 -16.60 4.74 -13.55
N LEU A 196 -17.10 3.94 -14.49
CA LEU A 196 -17.55 2.57 -14.21
C LEU A 196 -16.38 1.66 -13.79
N LEU A 197 -15.24 1.77 -14.48
CA LEU A 197 -14.04 0.99 -14.15
C LEU A 197 -13.47 1.36 -12.77
N LEU A 198 -13.35 2.66 -12.48
CA LEU A 198 -12.88 3.13 -11.18
C LEU A 198 -13.82 2.74 -10.04
N ARG A 199 -15.13 2.90 -10.24
CA ARG A 199 -16.13 2.50 -9.24
C ARG A 199 -16.04 1.01 -8.93
N ARG A 200 -15.93 0.17 -9.98
CA ARG A 200 -15.81 -1.28 -9.82
C ARG A 200 -14.49 -1.71 -9.18
N GLY A 201 -13.39 -1.04 -9.56
CA GLY A 201 -12.06 -1.32 -9.02
C GLY A 201 -11.88 -0.88 -7.55
N LEU A 202 -12.60 0.17 -7.10
CA LEU A 202 -12.50 0.66 -5.72
C LEU A 202 -13.55 0.05 -4.78
N GLN A 203 -14.57 -0.64 -5.28
CA GLN A 203 -15.61 -1.29 -4.47
C GLN A 203 -15.05 -2.28 -3.43
N PRO A 204 -14.03 -3.13 -3.74
CA PRO A 204 -13.43 -4.03 -2.77
C PRO A 204 -12.76 -3.28 -1.61
N LEU A 205 -12.15 -2.13 -1.87
CA LEU A 205 -11.51 -1.31 -0.83
C LEU A 205 -12.54 -0.74 0.16
N GLU A 206 -13.69 -0.32 -0.33
CA GLU A 206 -14.79 0.16 0.51
C GLU A 206 -15.36 -0.98 1.38
N ALA A 207 -15.52 -2.18 0.81
CA ALA A 207 -15.93 -3.38 1.55
C ALA A 207 -14.90 -3.76 2.63
N MET A 208 -13.60 -3.68 2.33
CA MET A 208 -12.53 -3.90 3.33
C MET A 208 -12.61 -2.89 4.48
N SER A 209 -12.80 -1.60 4.17
CA SER A 209 -12.93 -0.54 5.17
C SER A 209 -14.13 -0.75 6.08
N GLN A 210 -15.28 -1.13 5.52
CA GLN A 210 -16.50 -1.42 6.30
C GLN A 210 -16.33 -2.64 7.20
N ARG A 211 -15.70 -3.72 6.70
CA ARG A 211 -15.42 -4.91 7.52
C ARG A 211 -14.40 -4.60 8.61
N ALA A 212 -13.35 -3.85 8.30
CA ALA A 212 -12.36 -3.43 9.29
C ALA A 212 -12.99 -2.59 10.42
N ALA A 213 -13.96 -1.74 10.10
CA ALA A 213 -14.70 -0.94 11.10
C ALA A 213 -15.61 -1.79 12.01
N GLN A 214 -15.93 -3.03 11.64
CA GLN A 214 -16.75 -3.96 12.44
C GLN A 214 -15.91 -4.83 13.37
N ILE A 215 -14.59 -4.77 13.28
CA ILE A 215 -13.69 -5.54 14.13
C ILE A 215 -13.66 -4.89 15.51
N THR A 216 -14.15 -5.64 16.49
CA THR A 216 -14.15 -5.29 17.91
C THR A 216 -13.42 -6.38 18.68
N PRO A 217 -13.00 -6.15 19.93
CA PRO A 217 -12.39 -7.20 20.77
C PRO A 217 -13.21 -8.49 20.83
N ASP A 218 -14.54 -8.39 20.77
CA ASP A 218 -15.43 -9.56 20.80
C ASP A 218 -15.60 -10.23 19.42
N ARG A 219 -15.02 -9.66 18.36
CA ARG A 219 -15.14 -10.12 16.97
C ARG A 219 -13.80 -10.12 16.22
N LEU A 220 -12.74 -10.47 16.92
CA LEU A 220 -11.39 -10.57 16.35
C LEU A 220 -11.26 -11.73 15.34
N SER A 221 -12.15 -12.74 15.38
CA SER A 221 -12.17 -13.87 14.44
C SER A 221 -12.64 -13.51 13.03
N THR A 222 -13.16 -12.28 12.82
CA THR A 222 -13.57 -11.82 11.49
C THR A 222 -12.34 -11.66 10.58
N ARG A 223 -12.40 -12.22 9.36
CA ARG A 223 -11.31 -12.10 8.36
C ARG A 223 -11.81 -11.42 7.10
N LEU A 224 -10.91 -10.73 6.43
CA LEU A 224 -11.17 -10.17 5.10
C LEU A 224 -11.17 -11.31 4.07
N GLU A 225 -12.25 -11.42 3.29
CA GLU A 225 -12.33 -12.34 2.17
C GLU A 225 -11.32 -11.95 1.08
N GLN A 226 -10.70 -12.95 0.46
CA GLN A 226 -9.66 -12.75 -0.55
C GLN A 226 -10.16 -13.08 -1.96
N ASP A 227 -11.31 -13.76 -2.05
CA ASP A 227 -11.85 -14.22 -3.32
C ASP A 227 -12.38 -13.05 -4.16
N GLY A 228 -11.99 -13.04 -5.43
CA GLY A 228 -12.41 -12.00 -6.36
C GLY A 228 -11.69 -10.64 -6.22
N MET A 229 -10.70 -10.52 -5.33
CA MET A 229 -9.92 -9.28 -5.18
C MET A 229 -8.78 -9.18 -6.20
N PRO A 230 -8.47 -7.95 -6.69
CA PRO A 230 -7.23 -7.67 -7.42
C PRO A 230 -5.99 -8.10 -6.63
N SER A 231 -4.92 -8.49 -7.32
CA SER A 231 -3.68 -9.01 -6.71
C SER A 231 -3.06 -8.05 -5.70
N GLU A 232 -3.16 -6.75 -5.94
CA GLU A 232 -2.64 -5.68 -5.09
C GLU A 232 -3.39 -5.61 -3.75
N LEU A 233 -4.71 -5.71 -3.79
CA LEU A 233 -5.56 -5.68 -2.60
C LEU A 233 -5.50 -7.00 -1.82
N ARG A 234 -5.30 -8.13 -2.50
CA ARG A 234 -5.13 -9.44 -1.84
C ARG A 234 -3.92 -9.46 -0.91
N ARG A 235 -2.78 -8.83 -1.32
CA ARG A 235 -1.61 -8.70 -0.44
C ARG A 235 -1.92 -7.90 0.83
N VAL A 236 -2.68 -6.82 0.70
CA VAL A 236 -3.11 -6.01 1.85
C VAL A 236 -4.03 -6.82 2.77
N ALA A 237 -5.01 -7.54 2.21
CA ALA A 237 -5.91 -8.39 2.98
C ALA A 237 -5.17 -9.50 3.73
N LEU A 238 -4.18 -10.15 3.10
CA LEU A 238 -3.32 -11.15 3.75
C LEU A 238 -2.54 -10.57 4.94
N SER A 239 -1.88 -9.43 4.73
CA SER A 239 -1.12 -8.77 5.80
C SER A 239 -2.01 -8.32 6.96
N PHE A 240 -3.21 -7.84 6.64
CA PHE A 240 -4.21 -7.44 7.62
C PHE A 240 -4.74 -8.64 8.41
N ASN A 241 -5.08 -9.76 7.75
CA ASN A 241 -5.50 -10.98 8.40
C ASN A 241 -4.40 -11.56 9.31
N ALA A 242 -3.13 -11.54 8.87
CA ALA A 242 -2.01 -11.96 9.71
C ALA A 242 -1.80 -11.05 10.93
N MET A 243 -2.14 -9.77 10.84
CA MET A 243 -2.17 -8.87 12.00
C MET A 243 -3.32 -9.24 12.95
N LEU A 244 -4.51 -9.54 12.42
CA LEU A 244 -5.65 -9.97 13.22
C LEU A 244 -5.38 -11.29 13.94
N ASP A 245 -4.72 -12.25 13.28
CA ASP A 245 -4.33 -13.52 13.90
C ASP A 245 -3.46 -13.30 15.14
N ARG A 246 -2.50 -12.37 15.05
CA ARG A 246 -1.64 -12.01 16.19
C ARG A 246 -2.40 -11.28 17.30
N LEU A 247 -3.34 -10.40 16.92
CA LEU A 247 -4.17 -9.69 17.91
C LEU A 247 -5.12 -10.64 18.63
N GLU A 248 -5.78 -11.56 17.90
CA GLU A 248 -6.67 -12.58 18.46
C GLU A 248 -5.90 -13.48 19.44
N ALA A 249 -4.76 -14.04 19.00
CA ALA A 249 -3.91 -14.86 19.87
C ALA A 249 -3.44 -14.10 21.12
N GLY A 250 -3.07 -12.82 20.98
CA GLY A 250 -2.68 -11.98 22.13
C GLY A 250 -3.84 -11.71 23.09
N TYR A 251 -5.03 -11.45 22.55
CA TYR A 251 -6.24 -11.21 23.36
C TYR A 251 -6.69 -12.47 24.10
N ASP A 252 -6.70 -13.62 23.42
CA ASP A 252 -7.05 -14.92 24.03
C ASP A 252 -6.07 -15.26 25.16
N HIS A 253 -4.77 -15.03 24.93
CA HIS A 253 -3.75 -15.23 25.95
C HIS A 253 -3.96 -14.31 27.17
N LEU A 254 -4.32 -13.04 26.94
CA LEU A 254 -4.62 -12.09 28.02
C LEU A 254 -5.90 -12.46 28.77
N ALA A 255 -6.94 -12.87 28.06
CA ALA A 255 -8.21 -13.30 28.66
C ALA A 255 -8.03 -14.54 29.53
N GLN A 256 -7.29 -15.55 29.02
CA GLN A 256 -6.96 -16.75 29.78
C GLN A 256 -6.12 -16.40 31.02
N PHE A 257 -5.06 -15.60 30.86
CA PHE A 257 -4.24 -15.13 31.97
C PHE A 257 -5.05 -14.43 33.07
N SER A 258 -5.97 -13.55 32.67
CA SER A 258 -6.83 -12.82 33.62
C SER A 258 -7.80 -13.76 34.35
N GLY A 259 -8.33 -14.76 33.65
CA GLY A 259 -9.21 -15.78 34.21
C GLY A 259 -8.48 -16.66 35.25
N ASP A 260 -7.29 -17.15 34.86
CA ASP A 260 -6.45 -17.99 35.75
C ASP A 260 -6.00 -17.22 36.99
N LEU A 261 -5.59 -15.95 36.81
CA LEU A 261 -5.23 -15.04 37.89
C LEU A 261 -6.39 -14.83 38.88
N ALA A 262 -7.59 -14.54 38.35
CA ALA A 262 -8.76 -14.35 39.20
C ALA A 262 -9.09 -15.61 40.01
N HIS A 263 -8.88 -16.80 39.44
CA HIS A 263 -9.10 -18.05 40.11
C HIS A 263 -8.06 -18.29 41.22
N GLU A 264 -6.77 -18.09 40.94
CA GLU A 264 -5.67 -18.30 41.90
C GLU A 264 -5.67 -17.29 43.06
N ILE A 265 -6.21 -16.09 42.87
CA ILE A 265 -6.41 -15.10 43.94
C ILE A 265 -7.67 -15.38 44.75
N ARG A 266 -8.77 -15.82 44.12
CA ARG A 266 -10.04 -16.06 44.81
C ARG A 266 -9.95 -17.19 45.83
N THR A 267 -9.18 -18.24 45.53
CA THR A 267 -9.03 -19.42 46.41
C THR A 267 -8.48 -19.06 47.77
N PRO A 268 -7.27 -18.44 47.93
CA PRO A 268 -6.74 -18.05 49.23
C PRO A 268 -7.64 -17.03 49.97
N ILE A 269 -8.24 -16.07 49.22
CA ILE A 269 -9.16 -15.11 49.83
C ILE A 269 -10.37 -15.84 50.45
N ASN A 270 -10.96 -16.80 49.75
CA ASN A 270 -12.09 -17.57 50.28
C ASN A 270 -11.70 -18.41 51.50
N VAL A 271 -10.48 -19.00 51.52
CA VAL A 271 -9.95 -19.73 52.69
C VAL A 271 -9.83 -18.79 53.90
N LEU A 272 -9.18 -17.63 53.71
CA LEU A 272 -9.02 -16.61 54.77
C LEU A 272 -10.37 -16.11 55.30
N MET A 273 -11.32 -15.82 54.40
CA MET A 273 -12.67 -15.40 54.76
C MET A 273 -13.40 -16.51 55.56
N GLY A 274 -13.35 -17.74 55.06
CA GLY A 274 -14.01 -18.89 55.70
C GLY A 274 -13.46 -19.16 57.07
N GLN A 275 -12.13 -19.21 57.22
CA GLN A 275 -11.45 -19.40 58.52
C GLN A 275 -11.82 -18.27 59.49
N SER A 276 -11.81 -17.01 59.04
CA SER A 276 -12.16 -15.87 59.87
C SER A 276 -13.65 -15.87 60.28
N GLN A 277 -14.56 -16.26 59.38
CA GLN A 277 -16.00 -16.37 59.68
C GLN A 277 -16.27 -17.49 60.69
N VAL A 278 -15.62 -18.63 60.54
CA VAL A 278 -15.74 -19.75 61.49
C VAL A 278 -15.18 -19.37 62.86
N ALA A 279 -14.09 -18.60 62.92
CA ALA A 279 -13.51 -18.11 64.17
C ALA A 279 -14.41 -17.13 64.92
N LEU A 280 -15.11 -16.26 64.15
CA LEU A 280 -16.08 -15.29 64.73
C LEU A 280 -17.39 -15.95 65.18
N GLY A 281 -17.73 -17.12 64.64
CA GLY A 281 -18.97 -17.83 64.92
C GLY A 281 -19.02 -18.58 66.24
N GLN A 282 -17.86 -18.90 66.84
CA GLN A 282 -17.77 -19.69 68.08
C GLN A 282 -16.63 -19.19 68.97
N ARG A 283 -16.80 -19.34 70.31
CA ARG A 283 -15.69 -19.07 71.21
C ARG A 283 -14.67 -20.20 71.10
N ARG A 284 -13.37 -19.86 71.01
CA ARG A 284 -12.25 -20.78 70.89
C ARG A 284 -11.22 -20.57 72.00
N SER A 285 -10.33 -21.55 72.17
CA SER A 285 -9.16 -21.41 73.05
C SER A 285 -8.16 -20.43 72.46
N LEU A 286 -7.21 -19.93 73.23
CA LEU A 286 -6.15 -19.05 72.79
C LEU A 286 -5.27 -19.75 71.74
N GLU A 287 -4.96 -21.02 71.98
CA GLU A 287 -4.15 -21.82 71.05
C GLU A 287 -4.83 -22.00 69.69
N GLU A 288 -6.15 -22.19 69.67
CA GLU A 288 -6.90 -22.32 68.44
C GLU A 288 -6.91 -21.00 67.64
N TYR A 289 -6.96 -19.84 68.33
CA TYR A 289 -6.82 -18.54 67.66
C TYR A 289 -5.40 -18.29 67.12
N GLU A 290 -4.35 -18.72 67.88
CA GLU A 290 -2.95 -18.61 67.43
C GLU A 290 -2.73 -19.45 66.19
N GLN A 291 -3.15 -20.71 66.16
CA GLN A 291 -3.07 -21.58 64.97
C GLN A 291 -3.79 -21.03 63.76
N LEU A 292 -4.97 -20.42 63.97
CA LEU A 292 -5.73 -19.79 62.90
C LEU A 292 -5.01 -18.56 62.36
N LEU A 293 -4.42 -17.73 63.24
CA LEU A 293 -3.65 -16.57 62.80
C LEU A 293 -2.37 -16.99 62.06
N GLU A 294 -1.69 -18.05 62.51
CA GLU A 294 -0.54 -18.62 61.81
C GLU A 294 -0.96 -19.11 60.42
N SER A 295 -2.03 -19.87 60.28
CA SER A 295 -2.55 -20.31 58.99
C SER A 295 -2.97 -19.13 58.08
N ASN A 296 -3.58 -18.08 58.65
CA ASN A 296 -3.90 -16.88 57.90
C ASN A 296 -2.64 -16.16 57.41
N VAL A 297 -1.59 -16.05 58.22
CA VAL A 297 -0.31 -15.45 57.82
C VAL A 297 0.33 -16.23 56.69
N GLU A 298 0.33 -17.57 56.76
CA GLU A 298 0.84 -18.44 55.70
C GLU A 298 0.11 -18.21 54.36
N GLU A 299 -1.23 -18.11 54.40
CA GLU A 299 -2.04 -17.87 53.20
C GLU A 299 -1.86 -16.45 52.63
N LEU A 300 -1.67 -15.43 53.49
CA LEU A 300 -1.31 -14.09 53.07
C LEU A 300 0.08 -14.03 52.44
N GLN A 301 1.06 -14.72 52.99
CA GLN A 301 2.39 -14.85 52.40
C GLN A 301 2.36 -15.57 51.04
N ARG A 302 1.51 -16.59 50.91
CA ARG A 302 1.26 -17.26 49.64
C ARG A 302 0.68 -16.30 48.61
N LEU A 303 -0.32 -15.48 48.96
CA LEU A 303 -0.91 -14.47 48.10
C LEU A 303 0.12 -13.42 47.68
N SER A 304 0.97 -12.95 48.60
CA SER A 304 2.06 -12.03 48.31
C SER A 304 3.01 -12.60 47.25
N ARG A 305 3.41 -13.86 47.40
CA ARG A 305 4.28 -14.55 46.41
C ARG A 305 3.60 -14.67 45.03
N ILE A 306 2.28 -14.91 44.97
CA ILE A 306 1.54 -14.94 43.70
C ILE A 306 1.63 -13.56 43.02
N VAL A 307 1.34 -12.47 43.75
CA VAL A 307 1.38 -11.11 43.23
C VAL A 307 2.78 -10.74 42.71
N GLU A 308 3.83 -11.03 43.53
CA GLU A 308 5.23 -10.78 43.12
C GLU A 308 5.63 -11.56 41.86
N ASN A 309 5.18 -12.82 41.75
CA ASN A 309 5.44 -13.66 40.59
C ASN A 309 4.77 -13.07 39.32
N ILE A 310 3.54 -12.56 39.43
CA ILE A 310 2.78 -11.95 38.35
C ILE A 310 3.44 -10.63 37.90
N LEU A 311 3.80 -9.77 38.87
CA LEU A 311 4.50 -8.52 38.59
C LEU A 311 5.83 -8.76 37.87
N PHE A 312 6.59 -9.76 38.33
CA PHE A 312 7.83 -10.14 37.66
C PHE A 312 7.59 -10.62 36.23
N LEU A 313 6.59 -11.47 35.98
CA LEU A 313 6.28 -11.98 34.65
C LEU A 313 5.81 -10.83 33.72
N ALA A 314 5.00 -9.89 34.23
CA ALA A 314 4.56 -8.72 33.46
C ALA A 314 5.74 -7.79 33.08
N GLN A 315 6.68 -7.57 33.99
CA GLN A 315 7.88 -6.78 33.72
C GLN A 315 8.83 -7.47 32.75
N ALA A 316 8.97 -8.79 32.84
CA ALA A 316 9.80 -9.58 31.95
C ALA A 316 9.25 -9.60 30.50
N ASP A 317 7.93 -9.67 30.32
CA ASP A 317 7.30 -9.61 28.98
C ASP A 317 7.56 -8.28 28.26
N HIS A 318 7.67 -7.19 28.99
CA HIS A 318 7.92 -5.86 28.41
C HIS A 318 9.41 -5.55 28.21
N ALA A 319 10.31 -6.49 28.46
CA ALA A 319 11.78 -6.32 28.40
C ALA A 319 12.29 -5.04 29.09
N THR A 320 11.57 -4.55 30.11
CA THR A 320 11.90 -3.31 30.84
C THR A 320 12.92 -3.53 31.95
N LEU A 321 13.25 -4.80 32.26
CA LEU A 321 14.22 -5.16 33.28
C LEU A 321 15.63 -5.12 32.68
N ALA A 322 16.45 -4.20 33.18
CA ALA A 322 17.88 -4.25 32.94
C ALA A 322 18.51 -5.39 33.74
N VAL A 323 19.16 -6.35 33.06
CA VAL A 323 19.80 -7.50 33.69
C VAL A 323 21.28 -7.22 33.84
N GLU A 324 21.69 -6.85 35.06
CA GLU A 324 23.10 -6.76 35.41
C GLU A 324 23.64 -8.15 35.72
N CYS A 325 24.53 -8.66 34.87
CA CYS A 325 25.15 -9.97 35.01
C CYS A 325 26.47 -9.87 35.76
N SER A 326 26.72 -10.85 36.64
CA SER A 326 27.98 -11.04 37.32
C SER A 326 28.51 -12.48 37.13
N ALA A 327 29.79 -12.69 37.36
CA ALA A 327 30.37 -14.02 37.33
C ALA A 327 29.94 -14.80 38.60
N LEU A 328 29.36 -15.96 38.42
CA LEU A 328 28.85 -16.86 39.48
C LEU A 328 29.61 -18.17 39.40
N ASP A 329 30.23 -18.60 40.53
CA ASP A 329 30.80 -19.95 40.64
C ASP A 329 29.65 -20.95 40.76
N LEU A 330 29.56 -21.88 39.79
CA LEU A 330 28.48 -22.84 39.74
C LEU A 330 28.49 -23.81 40.89
N HIS A 331 29.66 -24.23 41.36
CA HIS A 331 29.77 -25.18 42.48
C HIS A 331 29.34 -24.52 43.80
N GLU A 332 29.82 -23.32 44.06
CA GLU A 332 29.46 -22.57 45.29
C GLU A 332 27.97 -22.20 45.33
N GLU A 333 27.43 -21.66 44.24
CA GLU A 333 26.04 -21.19 44.23
C GLU A 333 25.02 -22.37 44.24
N LEU A 334 25.32 -23.49 43.53
CA LEU A 334 24.47 -24.69 43.58
C LEU A 334 24.58 -25.40 44.93
N GLY A 335 25.78 -25.43 45.58
CA GLY A 335 25.95 -25.93 46.93
C GLY A 335 25.04 -25.23 47.93
N LYS A 336 24.99 -23.86 47.89
CA LYS A 336 24.08 -23.09 48.75
C LYS A 336 22.61 -23.42 48.51
N VAL A 337 22.22 -23.74 47.26
CA VAL A 337 20.84 -24.14 46.96
C VAL A 337 20.54 -25.54 47.48
N THR A 338 21.44 -26.52 47.30
CA THR A 338 21.23 -27.87 47.81
C THR A 338 21.16 -27.88 49.32
N ASP A 339 22.07 -27.19 50.02
CA ASP A 339 22.08 -27.08 51.51
C ASP A 339 20.75 -26.48 52.03
N TYR A 340 20.22 -25.46 51.32
CA TYR A 340 18.93 -24.84 51.70
C TYR A 340 17.74 -25.78 51.58
N PHE A 341 17.72 -26.69 50.59
CA PHE A 341 16.62 -27.62 50.37
C PHE A 341 16.85 -29.00 51.01
N GLU A 342 18.00 -29.27 51.64
CA GLU A 342 18.37 -30.57 52.22
C GLU A 342 17.33 -31.05 53.21
N GLY A 343 16.92 -30.20 54.17
CA GLY A 343 15.93 -30.59 55.20
C GLY A 343 14.58 -30.98 54.57
N ILE A 344 14.10 -30.25 53.56
CA ILE A 344 12.82 -30.57 52.91
C ILE A 344 12.94 -31.83 52.02
N ALA A 345 14.10 -32.07 51.45
CA ALA A 345 14.39 -33.27 50.67
C ALA A 345 14.47 -34.51 51.60
N ASP A 346 15.13 -34.40 52.74
CA ASP A 346 15.26 -35.48 53.75
C ASP A 346 13.91 -35.93 54.29
N GLU A 347 12.96 -35.02 54.54
CA GLU A 347 11.59 -35.37 54.96
C GLU A 347 10.88 -36.31 53.96
N ARG A 348 11.35 -36.32 52.71
CA ARG A 348 10.82 -37.18 51.64
C ARG A 348 11.75 -38.32 51.24
N GLY A 349 12.85 -38.54 51.96
CA GLY A 349 13.88 -39.51 51.65
C GLY A 349 14.70 -39.23 50.41
N LEU A 350 14.61 -37.98 49.88
CA LEU A 350 15.32 -37.59 48.69
C LEU A 350 16.76 -37.17 49.00
N ARG A 351 17.70 -37.51 48.08
CA ARG A 351 19.11 -37.13 48.20
C ARG A 351 19.57 -36.31 47.02
N PHE A 352 20.42 -35.31 47.27
CA PHE A 352 21.06 -34.55 46.22
C PHE A 352 22.39 -35.17 45.77
N GLU A 353 22.56 -35.30 44.44
CA GLU A 353 23.86 -35.58 43.82
C GLU A 353 24.29 -34.36 43.03
N LEU A 354 25.28 -33.60 43.53
CA LEU A 354 25.75 -32.36 42.91
C LEU A 354 27.08 -32.61 42.19
N GLN A 355 27.09 -32.29 40.88
CA GLN A 355 28.30 -32.25 40.03
C GLN A 355 28.32 -30.92 39.29
N ALA A 356 29.09 -29.95 39.77
CA ALA A 356 29.12 -28.62 39.22
C ALA A 356 30.55 -28.10 39.07
N GLN A 357 30.82 -27.49 37.92
CA GLN A 357 32.12 -26.85 37.66
C GLN A 357 31.96 -25.68 36.69
N GLY A 358 32.81 -24.64 36.82
CA GLY A 358 32.85 -23.51 35.91
C GLY A 358 32.11 -22.29 36.43
N ILE A 359 32.06 -21.24 35.58
CA ILE A 359 31.52 -19.93 35.91
C ILE A 359 30.35 -19.62 34.99
N CYS A 360 29.22 -19.20 35.55
CA CYS A 360 28.07 -18.69 34.83
C CYS A 360 28.01 -17.17 34.92
N HIS A 361 27.72 -16.50 33.80
CA HIS A 361 27.49 -15.06 33.76
C HIS A 361 25.98 -14.79 33.76
N ALA A 362 25.46 -14.40 34.91
CA ALA A 362 24.03 -14.15 35.09
C ALA A 362 23.76 -13.12 36.21
N ASN A 363 22.55 -12.61 36.25
CA ASN A 363 22.07 -11.89 37.43
C ASN A 363 21.86 -12.90 38.57
N ARG A 364 22.55 -12.68 39.71
CA ARG A 364 22.57 -13.63 40.80
C ARG A 364 21.20 -13.97 41.37
N ASP A 365 20.34 -12.96 41.54
CA ASP A 365 19.04 -13.15 42.19
C ASP A 365 18.07 -13.87 41.24
N MET A 366 18.09 -13.51 39.97
CA MET A 366 17.30 -14.18 38.92
C MET A 366 17.78 -15.60 38.70
N TRP A 367 19.10 -15.83 38.68
CA TRP A 367 19.70 -17.15 38.57
C TRP A 367 19.25 -18.06 39.74
N ARG A 368 19.40 -17.58 40.97
CA ARG A 368 18.93 -18.30 42.17
C ARG A 368 17.43 -18.58 42.10
N ARG A 369 16.63 -17.62 41.69
CA ARG A 369 15.18 -17.78 41.54
C ARG A 369 14.86 -18.87 40.52
N ALA A 370 15.55 -18.92 39.37
CA ALA A 370 15.36 -19.96 38.37
C ALA A 370 15.72 -21.36 38.90
N VAL A 371 16.92 -21.47 39.49
CA VAL A 371 17.41 -22.77 40.07
C VAL A 371 16.52 -23.24 41.21
N ASN A 372 16.15 -22.36 42.15
CA ASN A 372 15.25 -22.69 43.25
C ASN A 372 13.90 -23.23 42.75
N ASN A 373 13.34 -22.64 41.68
CA ASN A 373 12.10 -23.15 41.07
C ASN A 373 12.27 -24.55 40.47
N LEU A 374 13.42 -24.87 39.90
CA LEU A 374 13.69 -26.23 39.41
C LEU A 374 13.88 -27.20 40.54
N VAL A 375 14.68 -26.85 41.58
CA VAL A 375 14.98 -27.71 42.70
C VAL A 375 13.73 -28.01 43.54
N ILE A 376 12.93 -26.99 43.88
CA ILE A 376 11.66 -27.22 44.61
C ILE A 376 10.69 -28.06 43.79
N ASN A 377 10.68 -27.90 42.45
CA ASN A 377 9.89 -28.73 41.55
C ASN A 377 10.37 -30.21 41.62
N ALA A 378 11.69 -30.43 41.56
CA ALA A 378 12.29 -31.76 41.67
C ALA A 378 11.99 -32.40 43.04
N VAL A 379 12.09 -31.65 44.15
CA VAL A 379 11.74 -32.12 45.49
C VAL A 379 10.25 -32.47 45.59
N ARG A 380 9.36 -31.65 45.05
CA ARG A 380 7.90 -31.86 45.14
C ARG A 380 7.39 -33.03 44.30
N TYR A 381 7.90 -33.18 43.10
CA TYR A 381 7.41 -34.19 42.15
C TYR A 381 8.33 -35.40 41.99
N GLY A 382 9.50 -35.36 42.61
CA GLY A 382 10.39 -36.53 42.69
C GLY A 382 9.74 -37.71 43.42
N GLU A 383 10.08 -38.92 42.98
CA GLU A 383 9.69 -40.18 43.64
C GLU A 383 10.33 -40.25 45.03
N ALA A 384 9.55 -40.61 46.06
CA ALA A 384 10.06 -40.75 47.42
C ALA A 384 11.23 -41.72 47.45
N ASP A 385 12.17 -41.53 48.39
CA ASP A 385 13.42 -42.30 48.54
C ASP A 385 14.32 -42.29 47.31
N GLY A 386 14.15 -41.27 46.41
CA GLY A 386 14.84 -41.11 45.15
C GLY A 386 16.08 -40.21 45.22
N VAL A 387 16.63 -39.92 44.04
CA VAL A 387 17.80 -39.07 43.89
C VAL A 387 17.47 -37.91 42.95
N ILE A 388 17.86 -36.69 43.36
CA ILE A 388 17.83 -35.50 42.55
C ILE A 388 19.26 -35.20 42.08
N ARG A 389 19.54 -35.31 40.78
CA ARG A 389 20.85 -35.01 40.20
C ARG A 389 20.90 -33.60 39.68
N ILE A 390 21.90 -32.85 40.13
CA ILE A 390 22.17 -31.51 39.64
C ILE A 390 23.54 -31.52 38.99
N GLN A 391 23.57 -31.28 37.70
CA GLN A 391 24.82 -31.20 36.92
C GLN A 391 24.96 -29.81 36.33
N ALA A 392 26.16 -29.24 36.43
CA ALA A 392 26.44 -27.94 35.83
C ALA A 392 27.84 -27.89 35.24
N GLU A 393 27.97 -27.35 34.06
CA GLU A 393 29.21 -27.17 33.34
C GLU A 393 29.23 -25.87 32.61
N SER A 394 30.39 -25.28 32.36
CA SER A 394 30.55 -24.14 31.48
C SER A 394 31.62 -24.39 30.43
N ASP A 395 31.35 -23.94 29.21
CA ASP A 395 32.26 -23.99 28.09
C ASP A 395 32.34 -22.59 27.38
N ALA A 396 32.99 -22.52 26.22
CA ALA A 396 33.14 -21.29 25.46
C ALA A 396 31.78 -20.72 24.96
N SER A 397 30.75 -21.57 24.83
CA SER A 397 29.42 -21.16 24.36
C SER A 397 28.55 -20.60 25.49
N GLY A 398 28.77 -21.04 26.72
CA GLY A 398 28.01 -20.62 27.87
C GLY A 398 28.01 -21.64 28.98
N SER A 399 27.02 -21.55 29.88
CA SER A 399 26.86 -22.43 31.03
C SER A 399 25.57 -23.22 30.94
N ARG A 400 25.63 -24.50 31.23
CA ARG A 400 24.47 -25.40 31.24
C ARG A 400 24.26 -25.96 32.64
N ILE A 401 23.01 -25.95 33.09
CA ILE A 401 22.58 -26.52 34.37
C ILE A 401 21.50 -27.55 34.06
N LEU A 402 21.64 -28.74 34.58
CA LEU A 402 20.70 -29.85 34.42
C LEU A 402 20.19 -30.28 35.82
N VAL A 403 18.89 -30.43 35.94
CA VAL A 403 18.25 -30.95 37.16
C VAL A 403 17.41 -32.15 36.76
N ASP A 404 17.80 -33.32 37.24
CA ASP A 404 17.17 -34.60 36.93
C ASP A 404 16.52 -35.18 38.18
N ASN A 405 15.31 -35.68 38.06
CA ASN A 405 14.66 -36.45 39.11
C ASN A 405 13.80 -37.57 38.50
N ARG A 406 13.56 -38.62 39.29
CA ARG A 406 12.59 -39.64 38.90
C ARG A 406 11.17 -39.10 38.99
N CYS A 407 10.41 -39.31 37.94
CA CYS A 407 9.02 -38.90 37.84
C CYS A 407 8.28 -39.75 36.80
N GLU A 408 7.34 -40.56 37.21
CA GLU A 408 6.53 -41.36 36.29
C GLU A 408 5.32 -40.60 35.72
N GLY A 409 4.88 -40.99 34.55
CA GLY A 409 3.61 -40.56 33.96
C GLY A 409 3.64 -39.17 33.31
N VAL A 410 4.81 -38.65 32.97
CA VAL A 410 4.95 -37.41 32.17
C VAL A 410 4.73 -37.73 30.71
N THR A 411 3.71 -37.13 30.12
CA THR A 411 3.40 -37.27 28.68
C THR A 411 4.11 -36.21 27.81
N PRO A 412 4.39 -36.49 26.52
CA PRO A 412 4.95 -35.48 25.63
C PRO A 412 4.08 -34.20 25.52
N HIS A 413 2.77 -34.35 25.62
CA HIS A 413 1.84 -33.22 25.64
C HIS A 413 2.00 -32.38 26.93
N ALA A 414 2.18 -32.99 28.07
CA ALA A 414 2.45 -32.29 29.31
C ALA A 414 3.77 -31.54 29.25
N MET A 415 4.86 -32.16 28.75
CA MET A 415 6.17 -31.53 28.60
C MET A 415 6.12 -30.26 27.76
N ALA A 416 5.39 -30.26 26.63
CA ALA A 416 5.26 -29.12 25.76
C ALA A 416 4.62 -27.88 26.44
N ARG A 417 3.84 -28.13 27.52
CA ARG A 417 3.09 -27.10 28.24
C ARG A 417 3.62 -26.75 29.62
N MET A 418 4.64 -27.47 30.11
CA MET A 418 5.14 -27.29 31.48
C MET A 418 5.63 -25.88 31.79
N PHE A 419 6.08 -25.13 30.78
CA PHE A 419 6.53 -23.76 30.94
C PHE A 419 5.39 -22.72 30.72
N ASP A 420 4.15 -23.17 30.44
CA ASP A 420 3.00 -22.26 30.32
C ASP A 420 2.57 -21.79 31.72
N ARG A 421 2.08 -20.58 31.81
CA ARG A 421 1.60 -19.97 33.05
C ARG A 421 0.40 -20.75 33.59
N PHE A 422 0.37 -20.97 34.90
CA PHE A 422 -0.70 -21.69 35.60
C PHE A 422 -0.91 -23.15 35.14
N TYR A 423 -0.03 -23.66 34.28
CA TYR A 423 -0.15 -25.06 33.88
C TYR A 423 0.18 -26.02 35.04
N ARG A 424 -0.69 -26.98 35.25
CA ARG A 424 -0.53 -28.07 36.24
C ARG A 424 -0.90 -29.39 35.59
N GLY A 425 -0.02 -30.37 35.65
CA GLY A 425 -0.31 -31.73 35.17
C GLY A 425 -1.42 -32.40 35.99
N ASP A 426 -2.12 -33.40 35.43
CA ASP A 426 -3.29 -34.03 36.05
C ASP A 426 -3.02 -34.66 37.43
N ARG A 427 -1.83 -35.22 37.64
CA ARG A 427 -1.40 -35.75 38.93
C ARG A 427 -1.12 -34.70 40.01
N SER A 428 -0.75 -33.48 39.62
CA SER A 428 -0.45 -32.38 40.55
C SER A 428 -1.70 -31.74 41.12
N ARG A 429 -2.87 -31.94 40.49
CA ARG A 429 -4.15 -31.40 40.98
C ARG A 429 -4.63 -32.01 42.28
N SER A 430 -4.23 -33.27 42.56
CA SER A 430 -4.71 -34.02 43.73
C SER A 430 -3.70 -34.10 44.88
N ALA A 431 -2.40 -33.93 44.66
CA ALA A 431 -1.37 -34.23 45.64
C ALA A 431 -0.74 -33.01 46.34
N PHE A 432 -0.68 -31.84 45.70
CA PHE A 432 0.00 -30.66 46.25
C PHE A 432 -0.81 -29.40 46.01
N THR A 433 -1.47 -28.90 47.06
CA THR A 433 -2.30 -27.69 47.03
C THR A 433 -1.48 -26.37 46.83
N GLU A 434 -0.19 -26.42 47.05
CA GLU A 434 0.69 -25.24 47.15
C GLU A 434 1.35 -24.78 45.86
N SER A 435 1.24 -25.50 44.74
CA SER A 435 1.91 -25.06 43.50
C SER A 435 0.97 -24.26 42.58
N ASN A 436 1.30 -22.99 42.35
CA ASN A 436 0.47 -22.07 41.57
C ASN A 436 0.75 -22.16 40.07
N GLY A 437 1.53 -23.11 39.56
CA GLY A 437 1.86 -23.25 38.14
C GLY A 437 2.65 -22.08 37.52
N LEU A 438 3.23 -21.20 38.36
CA LEU A 438 4.01 -20.04 37.88
C LEU A 438 5.53 -20.30 37.88
N GLY A 439 6.02 -21.28 38.66
CA GLY A 439 7.46 -21.49 38.88
C GLY A 439 8.24 -21.71 37.58
N LEU A 440 7.79 -22.63 36.71
CA LEU A 440 8.47 -22.93 35.45
C LEU A 440 8.27 -21.79 34.41
N ALA A 441 7.15 -21.07 34.45
CA ALA A 441 6.97 -19.88 33.65
C ALA A 441 7.96 -18.77 34.03
N ILE A 442 8.25 -18.61 35.33
CA ILE A 442 9.29 -17.70 35.82
C ILE A 442 10.67 -18.12 35.32
N VAL A 443 10.97 -19.41 35.35
CA VAL A 443 12.23 -19.95 34.81
C VAL A 443 12.37 -19.56 33.34
N LYS A 444 11.34 -19.81 32.53
CA LYS A 444 11.33 -19.44 31.10
C LYS A 444 11.54 -17.93 30.87
N ALA A 445 10.88 -17.09 31.68
CA ALA A 445 11.03 -15.63 31.62
C ALA A 445 12.45 -15.17 31.97
N ILE A 446 13.03 -15.75 33.05
CA ILE A 446 14.41 -15.46 33.46
C ILE A 446 15.39 -15.87 32.37
N MET A 447 15.22 -17.05 31.77
CA MET A 447 16.08 -17.48 30.67
C MET A 447 15.95 -16.57 29.45
N ALA A 448 14.74 -16.11 29.08
CA ALA A 448 14.53 -15.17 28.01
C ALA A 448 15.23 -13.82 28.26
N LEU A 449 15.17 -13.29 29.50
CA LEU A 449 15.88 -12.07 29.89
C LEU A 449 17.41 -12.21 29.78
N HIS A 450 17.94 -13.40 30.03
CA HIS A 450 19.37 -13.73 29.86
C HIS A 450 19.70 -14.21 28.44
N ARG A 451 18.76 -14.16 27.48
CA ARG A 451 18.91 -14.69 26.11
C ARG A 451 19.30 -16.17 26.08
N GLY A 452 19.01 -16.87 27.15
CA GLY A 452 19.23 -18.28 27.34
C GLY A 452 18.02 -19.12 26.95
N THR A 453 18.12 -20.43 27.19
CA THR A 453 17.02 -21.37 26.91
C THR A 453 16.72 -22.24 28.09
N ALA A 454 15.43 -22.55 28.33
CA ALA A 454 14.96 -23.57 29.24
C ALA A 454 14.29 -24.68 28.43
N ALA A 455 14.61 -25.93 28.73
CA ALA A 455 14.00 -27.08 28.09
C ALA A 455 13.68 -28.17 29.09
N VAL A 456 12.80 -29.10 28.71
CA VAL A 456 12.45 -30.29 29.50
C VAL A 456 12.46 -31.50 28.57
N GLU A 457 13.02 -32.58 29.02
CA GLU A 457 13.10 -33.85 28.29
C GLU A 457 12.99 -35.05 29.23
N CYS A 458 12.71 -36.22 28.70
CA CYS A 458 12.78 -37.49 29.40
C CYS A 458 13.99 -38.25 28.84
N PRO A 459 15.16 -38.18 29.51
CA PRO A 459 16.38 -38.81 29.01
C PRO A 459 16.28 -40.35 29.04
N GLN A 460 15.46 -40.90 29.92
CA GLN A 460 15.13 -42.34 30.02
C GLN A 460 13.75 -42.52 30.65
N PRO A 461 13.07 -43.65 30.46
CA PRO A 461 11.78 -43.91 31.09
C PRO A 461 11.81 -43.71 32.60
N GLY A 462 10.84 -42.96 33.13
CA GLY A 462 10.73 -42.65 34.56
C GLY A 462 11.67 -41.55 35.06
N TRP A 463 12.36 -40.84 34.18
CA TRP A 463 13.16 -39.67 34.52
C TRP A 463 12.71 -38.43 33.77
N ILE A 464 12.73 -37.28 34.43
CA ILE A 464 12.55 -35.98 33.85
C ILE A 464 13.81 -35.16 34.05
N ARG A 465 14.23 -34.44 33.04
CA ARG A 465 15.36 -33.54 33.04
C ARG A 465 14.91 -32.14 32.66
N PHE A 466 15.21 -31.16 33.48
CA PHE A 466 15.12 -29.75 33.17
C PHE A 466 16.51 -29.21 32.87
N SER A 467 16.65 -28.46 31.77
CA SER A 467 17.92 -27.87 31.35
C SER A 467 17.81 -26.38 31.22
N LEU A 468 18.79 -25.63 31.76
CA LEU A 468 18.96 -24.21 31.59
C LEU A 468 20.28 -23.98 30.85
N PHE A 469 20.27 -23.14 29.83
CA PHE A 469 21.47 -22.73 29.11
C PHE A 469 21.60 -21.21 29.15
N PHE A 470 22.66 -20.70 29.81
CA PHE A 470 23.03 -19.29 29.85
C PHE A 470 24.16 -19.05 28.85
N PRO A 471 23.97 -18.22 27.81
CA PRO A 471 25.00 -17.94 26.80
C PRO A 471 26.17 -17.18 27.42
N SER A 472 27.39 -17.40 26.89
CA SER A 472 28.59 -16.68 27.30
C SER A 472 28.46 -15.19 26.99
N ALA A 473 29.02 -14.35 27.86
CA ALA A 473 29.07 -12.89 27.63
C ALA A 473 29.78 -12.51 26.30
N ALA A 474 30.69 -13.36 25.82
CA ALA A 474 31.40 -13.16 24.56
C ALA A 474 30.53 -13.40 23.32
N THR A 475 29.42 -14.14 23.44
CA THR A 475 28.49 -14.43 22.32
C THR A 475 27.35 -13.42 22.22
N LEU A 476 27.23 -12.50 23.14
CA LEU A 476 26.21 -11.45 23.12
C LEU A 476 26.65 -10.29 22.21
N PRO A 477 25.90 -9.88 21.19
CA PRO A 477 26.21 -8.68 20.43
C PRO A 477 26.19 -7.47 21.39
N VAL A 478 27.26 -6.68 21.38
CA VAL A 478 27.38 -5.44 22.16
C VAL A 478 26.21 -4.54 21.79
N GLN A 479 25.30 -4.30 22.72
CA GLN A 479 24.30 -3.25 22.53
C GLN A 479 25.03 -1.90 22.56
N GLY A 480 25.07 -1.22 21.40
CA GLY A 480 25.44 0.19 21.36
C GLY A 480 24.47 1.00 22.24
N PRO A 481 24.92 2.16 22.79
CA PRO A 481 24.11 2.97 23.69
C PRO A 481 22.79 3.32 23.02
N ALA A 482 21.69 3.07 23.74
CA ALA A 482 20.36 3.46 23.30
C ALA A 482 20.35 4.96 23.01
N LEU A 483 20.06 5.32 21.74
CA LEU A 483 19.79 6.70 21.35
C LEU A 483 18.61 7.20 22.18
N ALA A 484 18.87 8.22 23.00
CA ALA A 484 17.83 8.93 23.74
C ALA A 484 16.77 9.45 22.77
N PRO A 485 15.48 9.34 23.11
CA PRO A 485 14.42 9.93 22.29
C PRO A 485 14.49 11.46 22.36
N HIS A 486 14.53 12.08 21.17
CA HIS A 486 14.30 13.52 20.98
C HIS A 486 12.81 13.86 21.06
#